data_4a93de3a92611e11b013ee7430f1a023
#
_entry.id   4a93de3a92611e11b013ee7430f1a023
#
_cell.length_a   1.000
_cell.length_b   1.000
_cell.length_c   1.000
_cell.angle_alpha   90.00
_cell.angle_beta   90.00
_cell.angle_gamma   90.00
#
_symmetry.space_group_name_H-M   'P 1'
#
loop_
_entity.id
_entity.type
_entity.pdbx_description
1 polymer ?
#
loop_
_entity_poly.entity_id
_entity_poly.type
_entity_poly.pdbx_seq_one_letter_code
_entity_poly.pdbx_strand_id
1 'polypeptide(L)'
;MTFRELLDKYRAGQTSEEERALVEAELEKSEAIADYLAEQVEDALGAAETQAPAGEVRHIQKKVNRRLRRTAVWAACIVLAALLGMRFVVSPLVSSLYYQPNEKGFGTGIEGEPDPEYDAITLDLTALYSLIAPGDTVNSVTAQPEGFGRYTLTYELQDWLTGETEQITGTLDASKDGGWVRSSGSNYALVTIDSMSGASRETSSTGQPAADYLAELPATSYVAAWVHFPRDLSPEELFALEERYNWKEGFTFLWAGVRSDEERLPGFVGFTMRGAPINSIAPSGEDYPMFSFYQMYREGSVPSGQLYEQHFLSLLSFAAGRQEAEDALAWGQDFSAVLDYVEEHGIQVCGALVYAEAPDLVQMWESGDIDGISIATVLPSRYSAEGGQYSW
;
A
#
# COMPACT_ATOMS: atom_id res chain seq x y z
N MET A 1 -18.41 19.83 -25.14
CA MET A 1 -17.28 20.52 -24.47
C MET A 1 -17.79 21.86 -23.97
N THR A 2 -17.67 22.17 -22.69
CA THR A 2 -18.08 23.45 -22.13
C THR A 2 -16.99 24.49 -22.35
N PHE A 3 -17.36 25.78 -22.34
CA PHE A 3 -16.37 26.88 -22.53
C PHE A 3 -15.28 26.85 -21.45
N ARG A 4 -15.59 26.34 -20.26
CA ARG A 4 -14.63 26.17 -19.16
C ARG A 4 -13.57 25.10 -19.50
N GLU A 5 -13.98 23.97 -20.04
CA GLU A 5 -13.05 22.92 -20.52
C GLU A 5 -12.15 23.41 -21.65
N LEU A 6 -12.68 24.30 -22.50
CA LEU A 6 -11.92 24.92 -23.58
C LEU A 6 -10.88 25.92 -23.06
N LEU A 7 -11.22 26.68 -22.02
CA LEU A 7 -10.31 27.61 -21.32
C LEU A 7 -9.17 26.87 -20.60
N ASP A 8 -9.46 25.72 -19.99
CA ASP A 8 -8.45 24.90 -19.32
C ASP A 8 -7.46 24.31 -20.34
N LYS A 9 -7.95 23.86 -21.49
CA LYS A 9 -7.11 23.43 -22.63
C LYS A 9 -6.26 24.56 -23.19
N TYR A 10 -6.80 25.78 -23.27
CA TYR A 10 -6.09 26.96 -23.74
C TYR A 10 -4.93 27.30 -22.81
N ARG A 11 -5.16 27.28 -21.49
CA ARG A 11 -4.11 27.49 -20.48
C ARG A 11 -3.03 26.41 -20.52
N ALA A 12 -3.39 25.18 -20.85
CA ALA A 12 -2.44 24.07 -21.00
C ALA A 12 -1.70 24.06 -22.34
N GLY A 13 -1.99 25.00 -23.26
CA GLY A 13 -1.39 25.07 -24.60
C GLY A 13 -1.79 23.92 -25.53
N GLN A 14 -2.93 23.24 -25.25
CA GLN A 14 -3.41 22.04 -25.95
C GLN A 14 -4.59 22.28 -26.89
N THR A 15 -4.87 23.53 -27.24
CA THR A 15 -5.95 23.92 -28.16
C THR A 15 -5.51 23.84 -29.61
N SER A 16 -6.43 23.46 -30.52
CA SER A 16 -6.27 23.62 -31.95
C SER A 16 -6.31 25.10 -32.35
N GLU A 17 -5.85 25.46 -33.56
CA GLU A 17 -5.94 26.84 -34.05
C GLU A 17 -7.36 27.40 -34.06
N GLU A 18 -8.36 26.56 -34.41
CA GLU A 18 -9.77 26.96 -34.41
C GLU A 18 -10.31 27.17 -32.99
N GLU A 19 -9.97 26.27 -32.06
CA GLU A 19 -10.35 26.37 -30.64
C GLU A 19 -9.69 27.60 -29.98
N ARG A 20 -8.44 27.89 -30.34
CA ARG A 20 -7.72 29.05 -29.88
C ARG A 20 -8.35 30.36 -30.37
N ALA A 21 -8.68 30.47 -31.67
CA ALA A 21 -9.35 31.63 -32.24
C ALA A 21 -10.69 31.90 -31.57
N LEU A 22 -11.44 30.83 -31.21
CA LEU A 22 -12.74 30.95 -30.54
C LEU A 22 -12.59 31.47 -29.11
N VAL A 23 -11.58 31.02 -28.35
CA VAL A 23 -11.29 31.54 -27.00
C VAL A 23 -10.83 32.98 -27.05
N GLU A 24 -9.92 33.34 -27.96
CA GLU A 24 -9.43 34.70 -28.15
C GLU A 24 -10.55 35.66 -28.53
N ALA A 25 -11.47 35.28 -29.42
CA ALA A 25 -12.63 36.09 -29.81
C ALA A 25 -13.62 36.33 -28.66
N GLU A 26 -13.83 35.31 -27.76
CA GLU A 26 -14.70 35.48 -26.60
C GLU A 26 -14.03 36.34 -25.50
N LEU A 27 -12.70 36.26 -25.35
CA LEU A 27 -11.94 37.12 -24.46
C LEU A 27 -11.98 38.58 -24.91
N GLU A 28 -11.79 38.84 -26.23
CA GLU A 28 -11.91 40.18 -26.83
C GLU A 28 -13.29 40.80 -26.64
N LYS A 29 -14.37 40.01 -26.81
CA LYS A 29 -15.74 40.45 -26.50
C LYS A 29 -15.92 40.80 -25.03
N SER A 30 -15.36 39.99 -24.13
CA SER A 30 -15.44 40.18 -22.69
C SER A 30 -14.70 41.45 -22.25
N GLU A 31 -13.55 41.72 -22.87
CA GLU A 31 -12.74 42.96 -22.65
C GLU A 31 -13.48 44.20 -23.17
N ALA A 32 -14.05 44.13 -24.39
CA ALA A 32 -14.85 45.20 -24.96
C ALA A 32 -16.11 45.54 -24.12
N ILE A 33 -16.76 44.54 -23.53
CA ILE A 33 -17.89 44.76 -22.62
C ILE A 33 -17.43 45.37 -21.31
N ALA A 34 -16.28 44.97 -20.77
CA ALA A 34 -15.70 45.55 -19.55
C ALA A 34 -15.32 47.01 -19.76
N ASP A 35 -14.70 47.36 -20.88
CA ASP A 35 -14.35 48.71 -21.26
C ASP A 35 -15.57 49.60 -21.45
N TYR A 36 -16.62 49.11 -22.15
CA TYR A 36 -17.87 49.85 -22.32
C TYR A 36 -18.59 50.12 -20.98
N LEU A 37 -18.58 49.17 -20.09
CA LEU A 37 -19.15 49.33 -18.73
C LEU A 37 -18.33 50.28 -17.88
N ALA A 38 -16.99 50.29 -18.02
CA ALA A 38 -16.09 51.21 -17.34
C ALA A 38 -16.33 52.65 -17.82
N GLU A 39 -16.47 52.87 -19.14
CA GLU A 39 -16.80 54.16 -19.74
C GLU A 39 -18.19 54.70 -19.30
N GLN A 40 -19.21 53.86 -19.26
CA GLN A 40 -20.51 54.22 -18.73
C GLN A 40 -20.48 54.59 -17.24
N VAL A 41 -19.66 53.93 -16.45
CA VAL A 41 -19.48 54.27 -15.05
C VAL A 41 -18.75 55.56 -14.86
N GLU A 42 -17.71 55.82 -15.67
CA GLU A 42 -16.98 57.12 -15.69
C GLU A 42 -17.88 58.28 -16.11
N ASP A 43 -18.68 58.11 -17.16
CA ASP A 43 -19.65 59.13 -17.63
C ASP A 43 -20.72 59.41 -16.59
N ALA A 44 -21.24 58.38 -15.93
CA ALA A 44 -22.23 58.50 -14.82
C ALA A 44 -21.63 59.18 -13.59
N LEU A 45 -20.34 58.94 -13.28
CA LEU A 45 -19.61 59.60 -12.19
C LEU A 45 -19.26 61.06 -12.55
N GLY A 46 -18.84 61.34 -13.77
CA GLY A 46 -18.53 62.66 -14.26
C GLY A 46 -19.75 63.56 -14.30
N ALA A 47 -20.93 63.01 -14.71
CA ALA A 47 -22.19 63.75 -14.66
C ALA A 47 -22.68 64.05 -13.23
N ALA A 48 -22.34 63.20 -12.27
CA ALA A 48 -22.71 63.39 -10.85
C ALA A 48 -21.82 64.40 -10.10
N GLU A 49 -20.59 64.60 -10.55
CA GLU A 49 -19.66 65.56 -9.92
C GLU A 49 -20.04 67.02 -10.20
N THR A 50 -20.83 67.32 -11.23
CA THR A 50 -21.12 68.70 -11.67
C THR A 50 -22.29 69.36 -10.93
N GLN A 51 -23.06 68.66 -10.06
CA GLN A 51 -24.30 69.22 -9.48
C GLN A 51 -24.51 69.06 -7.96
N ALA A 52 -23.56 68.64 -7.19
CA ALA A 52 -23.77 68.46 -5.73
C ALA A 52 -22.77 69.29 -4.90
N PRO A 53 -23.23 69.98 -3.81
CA PRO A 53 -22.30 70.68 -2.92
C PRO A 53 -21.39 69.69 -2.20
N ALA A 54 -20.08 70.00 -2.14
CA ALA A 54 -18.99 69.14 -1.70
C ALA A 54 -19.15 68.43 -0.35
N GLY A 55 -20.11 68.90 0.49
CA GLY A 55 -20.47 68.28 1.78
C GLY A 55 -21.37 67.07 1.66
N GLU A 56 -22.36 67.08 0.74
CA GLU A 56 -23.30 65.99 0.54
C GLU A 56 -22.68 64.80 -0.20
N VAL A 57 -21.81 65.07 -1.18
CA VAL A 57 -21.09 64.06 -1.92
C VAL A 57 -20.21 63.21 -0.99
N ARG A 58 -19.49 63.82 -0.06
CA ARG A 58 -18.67 63.10 0.94
C ARG A 58 -19.52 62.25 1.90
N HIS A 59 -20.74 62.68 2.21
CA HIS A 59 -21.63 61.90 3.10
C HIS A 59 -22.22 60.72 2.35
N ILE A 60 -22.58 60.88 1.08
CA ILE A 60 -23.10 59.81 0.23
C ILE A 60 -21.96 58.79 -0.07
N GLN A 61 -20.77 59.23 -0.41
CA GLN A 61 -19.60 58.37 -0.61
C GLN A 61 -19.25 57.59 0.65
N LYS A 62 -19.28 58.19 1.82
CA LYS A 62 -19.09 57.46 3.10
C LYS A 62 -20.17 56.40 3.34
N LYS A 63 -21.43 56.70 3.00
CA LYS A 63 -22.55 55.77 3.17
C LYS A 63 -22.52 54.62 2.16
N VAL A 64 -22.15 54.92 0.91
CA VAL A 64 -21.99 53.92 -0.15
C VAL A 64 -20.75 53.05 0.12
N ASN A 65 -19.60 53.62 0.47
CA ASN A 65 -18.41 52.84 0.85
C ASN A 65 -18.65 51.98 2.10
N ARG A 66 -19.42 52.43 3.05
CA ARG A 66 -19.79 51.63 4.25
C ARG A 66 -20.73 50.47 3.91
N ARG A 67 -21.65 50.65 2.94
CA ARG A 67 -22.50 49.56 2.42
C ARG A 67 -21.70 48.59 1.59
N LEU A 68 -20.89 49.08 0.65
CA LEU A 68 -19.99 48.25 -0.16
C LEU A 68 -19.05 47.40 0.72
N ARG A 69 -18.44 48.03 1.71
CA ARG A 69 -17.58 47.31 2.66
C ARG A 69 -18.36 46.21 3.45
N ARG A 70 -19.60 46.52 3.88
CA ARG A 70 -20.43 45.55 4.58
C ARG A 70 -20.82 44.38 3.66
N THR A 71 -21.27 44.66 2.44
CA THR A 71 -21.60 43.62 1.47
C THR A 71 -20.38 42.78 1.08
N ALA A 72 -19.21 43.38 0.88
CA ALA A 72 -17.95 42.68 0.61
C ALA A 72 -17.55 41.78 1.80
N VAL A 73 -17.68 42.27 3.04
CA VAL A 73 -17.42 41.47 4.24
C VAL A 73 -18.40 40.29 4.35
N TRP A 74 -19.69 40.54 4.12
CA TRP A 74 -20.72 39.47 4.15
C TRP A 74 -20.45 38.44 3.02
N ALA A 75 -20.13 38.86 1.81
CA ALA A 75 -19.76 37.97 0.71
C ALA A 75 -18.51 37.12 1.07
N ALA A 76 -17.48 37.76 1.62
CA ALA A 76 -16.28 37.03 2.09
C ALA A 76 -16.61 36.03 3.21
N CYS A 77 -17.47 36.41 4.18
CA CYS A 77 -17.92 35.50 5.25
C CYS A 77 -18.72 34.31 4.70
N ILE A 78 -19.60 34.52 3.71
CA ILE A 78 -20.37 33.46 3.07
C ILE A 78 -19.45 32.50 2.32
N VAL A 79 -18.50 33.02 1.55
CA VAL A 79 -17.50 32.20 0.84
C VAL A 79 -16.65 31.40 1.83
N LEU A 80 -16.18 32.06 2.90
CA LEU A 80 -15.43 31.38 3.94
C LEU A 80 -16.25 30.30 4.64
N ALA A 81 -17.49 30.59 4.98
CA ALA A 81 -18.41 29.62 5.59
C ALA A 81 -18.69 28.43 4.65
N ALA A 82 -18.86 28.70 3.34
CA ALA A 82 -19.02 27.64 2.34
C ALA A 82 -17.76 26.77 2.21
N LEU A 83 -16.57 27.37 2.20
CA LEU A 83 -15.31 26.63 2.17
C LEU A 83 -15.09 25.80 3.44
N LEU A 84 -15.39 26.35 4.60
CA LEU A 84 -15.33 25.63 5.86
C LEU A 84 -16.38 24.51 5.91
N GLY A 85 -17.60 24.78 5.47
CA GLY A 85 -18.64 23.76 5.36
C GLY A 85 -18.25 22.63 4.41
N MET A 86 -17.66 22.95 3.27
CA MET A 86 -17.16 21.95 2.32
C MET A 86 -16.02 21.13 2.94
N ARG A 87 -15.08 21.75 3.64
CA ARG A 87 -13.91 21.08 4.25
C ARG A 87 -14.30 20.23 5.47
N PHE A 88 -15.14 20.76 6.37
CA PHE A 88 -15.41 20.14 7.67
C PHE A 88 -16.70 19.32 7.73
N VAL A 89 -17.63 19.50 6.79
CA VAL A 89 -18.90 18.77 6.76
C VAL A 89 -19.01 17.89 5.54
N VAL A 90 -18.86 18.46 4.34
CA VAL A 90 -19.09 17.71 3.09
C VAL A 90 -17.96 16.70 2.85
N SER A 91 -16.71 17.11 3.04
CA SER A 91 -15.56 16.22 2.82
C SER A 91 -15.56 14.98 3.71
N PRO A 92 -15.77 15.06 5.04
CA PRO A 92 -15.88 13.87 5.89
C PRO A 92 -17.08 12.97 5.53
N LEU A 93 -18.24 13.57 5.22
CA LEU A 93 -19.42 12.81 4.78
C LEU A 93 -19.17 12.04 3.47
N VAL A 94 -18.47 12.65 2.53
CA VAL A 94 -18.11 11.97 1.28
C VAL A 94 -17.08 10.88 1.56
N SER A 95 -16.07 11.16 2.39
CA SER A 95 -15.03 10.18 2.75
C SER A 95 -15.61 8.95 3.45
N SER A 96 -16.68 9.12 4.27
CA SER A 96 -17.30 8.00 4.99
C SER A 96 -18.09 7.02 4.10
N LEU A 97 -18.22 7.29 2.80
CA LEU A 97 -18.85 6.40 1.82
C LEU A 97 -17.87 5.42 1.16
N TYR A 98 -16.59 5.58 1.44
CA TYR A 98 -15.49 4.82 0.82
C TYR A 98 -14.59 4.21 1.88
N TYR A 99 -13.64 3.40 1.44
CA TYR A 99 -12.59 2.86 2.31
C TYR A 99 -11.96 3.95 3.21
N GLN A 100 -11.89 3.66 4.50
CA GLN A 100 -11.38 4.58 5.52
C GLN A 100 -10.07 4.04 6.11
N PRO A 101 -8.92 4.42 5.56
CA PRO A 101 -7.61 3.93 6.02
C PRO A 101 -7.30 4.29 7.48
N ASN A 102 -7.89 5.37 8.00
CA ASN A 102 -7.70 5.86 9.38
C ASN A 102 -8.81 5.40 10.34
N GLU A 103 -9.67 4.46 9.93
CA GLU A 103 -10.63 3.86 10.86
C GLU A 103 -9.87 3.19 12.00
N LYS A 104 -10.29 3.50 13.23
CA LYS A 104 -9.71 2.94 14.45
C LYS A 104 -10.68 1.93 15.06
N GLY A 105 -10.17 1.03 15.84
CA GLY A 105 -10.99 0.04 16.54
C GLY A 105 -10.42 -1.36 16.46
N PHE A 106 -9.24 -1.48 15.90
CA PHE A 106 -8.48 -2.72 15.86
C PHE A 106 -7.51 -2.72 17.04
N GLY A 107 -7.90 -3.36 18.12
CA GLY A 107 -7.04 -3.55 19.29
C GLY A 107 -6.22 -4.82 19.18
N THR A 108 -5.19 -4.95 20.02
CA THR A 108 -4.36 -6.16 20.06
C THR A 108 -5.09 -7.37 20.66
N GLY A 109 -6.26 -7.17 21.27
CA GLY A 109 -7.00 -8.22 21.96
C GLY A 109 -6.25 -8.82 23.16
N ILE A 110 -5.24 -8.13 23.66
CA ILE A 110 -4.39 -8.61 24.75
C ILE A 110 -5.03 -8.22 26.08
N GLU A 111 -5.58 -9.20 26.79
CA GLU A 111 -6.22 -8.96 28.06
C GLU A 111 -5.24 -8.35 29.08
N GLY A 112 -5.59 -7.17 29.61
CA GLY A 112 -4.83 -6.47 30.65
C GLY A 112 -3.81 -5.44 30.18
N GLU A 113 -3.62 -5.23 28.90
CA GLU A 113 -2.85 -4.11 28.36
C GLU A 113 -3.78 -3.07 27.72
N PRO A 114 -3.44 -1.76 27.78
CA PRO A 114 -4.18 -0.78 27.00
C PRO A 114 -4.00 -1.13 25.53
N ASP A 115 -5.08 -1.48 24.85
CA ASP A 115 -5.06 -1.79 23.43
C ASP A 115 -4.58 -0.57 22.64
N PRO A 116 -3.41 -0.62 21.98
CA PRO A 116 -3.07 0.39 21.01
C PRO A 116 -4.09 0.29 19.88
N GLU A 117 -4.82 1.38 19.64
CA GLU A 117 -5.71 1.47 18.48
C GLU A 117 -4.86 1.62 17.23
N TYR A 118 -4.89 0.61 16.35
CA TYR A 118 -4.27 0.68 15.04
C TYR A 118 -5.25 1.22 14.01
N ASP A 119 -4.71 1.94 13.04
CA ASP A 119 -5.46 2.36 11.87
C ASP A 119 -5.69 1.16 10.93
N ALA A 120 -6.85 1.09 10.29
CA ALA A 120 -7.23 0.02 9.36
C ALA A 120 -6.14 -0.25 8.31
N ILE A 121 -5.61 0.80 7.70
CA ILE A 121 -4.53 0.70 6.69
C ILE A 121 -3.29 -0.04 7.20
N THR A 122 -2.97 0.08 8.49
CA THR A 122 -1.80 -0.60 9.06
C THR A 122 -2.00 -2.10 9.05
N LEU A 123 -3.19 -2.57 9.43
CA LEU A 123 -3.53 -3.99 9.41
C LEU A 123 -3.69 -4.51 7.97
N ASP A 124 -4.34 -3.73 7.11
CA ASP A 124 -4.55 -4.08 5.71
C ASP A 124 -3.20 -4.27 4.99
N LEU A 125 -2.26 -3.35 5.16
CA LEU A 125 -0.92 -3.50 4.57
C LEU A 125 -0.11 -4.63 5.24
N THR A 126 -0.24 -4.82 6.55
CA THR A 126 0.45 -5.92 7.25
C THR A 126 -0.03 -7.26 6.73
N ALA A 127 -1.35 -7.47 6.61
CA ALA A 127 -1.91 -8.70 6.05
C ALA A 127 -1.49 -8.88 4.59
N LEU A 128 -1.63 -7.84 3.77
CA LEU A 128 -1.27 -7.86 2.37
C LEU A 128 0.19 -8.29 2.16
N TYR A 129 1.13 -7.58 2.79
CA TYR A 129 2.55 -7.89 2.62
C TYR A 129 2.93 -9.26 3.19
N SER A 130 2.30 -9.70 4.27
CA SER A 130 2.50 -11.05 4.81
C SER A 130 2.03 -12.13 3.85
N LEU A 131 0.93 -11.89 3.10
CA LEU A 131 0.33 -12.84 2.17
C LEU A 131 1.01 -12.86 0.79
N ILE A 132 1.50 -11.72 0.27
CA ILE A 132 1.93 -11.63 -1.13
C ILE A 132 3.33 -11.05 -1.36
N ALA A 133 4.01 -10.58 -0.32
CA ALA A 133 5.32 -9.94 -0.44
C ALA A 133 6.36 -10.61 0.45
N PRO A 134 6.84 -11.77 0.05
CA PRO A 134 7.82 -12.53 0.81
C PRO A 134 9.13 -11.75 0.97
N GLY A 135 9.60 -11.70 2.19
CA GLY A 135 10.87 -11.04 2.54
C GLY A 135 10.75 -9.58 2.97
N ASP A 136 9.56 -8.98 2.88
CA ASP A 136 9.33 -7.59 3.26
C ASP A 136 8.43 -7.48 4.51
N THR A 137 8.73 -6.49 5.34
CA THR A 137 7.90 -6.12 6.49
C THR A 137 7.49 -4.67 6.40
N VAL A 138 6.20 -4.41 6.64
CA VAL A 138 5.63 -3.06 6.66
C VAL A 138 5.80 -2.43 8.03
N ASN A 139 6.32 -1.21 8.06
CA ASN A 139 6.50 -0.41 9.26
C ASN A 139 5.99 1.02 9.04
N SER A 140 5.76 1.75 10.15
CA SER A 140 5.54 3.20 10.16
C SER A 140 4.46 3.69 9.20
N VAL A 141 3.29 3.02 9.18
CA VAL A 141 2.20 3.37 8.25
C VAL A 141 1.48 4.63 8.69
N THR A 142 1.28 5.56 7.76
CA THR A 142 0.50 6.80 7.97
C THR A 142 -0.36 7.12 6.76
N ALA A 143 -1.62 7.49 6.97
CA ALA A 143 -2.52 7.96 5.95
C ALA A 143 -3.03 9.37 6.30
N GLN A 144 -2.52 10.40 5.63
CA GLN A 144 -2.90 11.79 5.87
C GLN A 144 -4.10 12.17 4.99
N PRO A 145 -5.26 12.57 5.56
CA PRO A 145 -6.44 12.89 4.79
C PRO A 145 -6.28 14.22 4.03
N GLU A 146 -6.46 14.18 2.72
CA GLU A 146 -6.52 15.36 1.85
C GLU A 146 -7.97 15.85 1.62
N GLY A 147 -8.93 15.02 1.95
CA GLY A 147 -10.36 15.28 1.81
C GLY A 147 -11.00 14.56 0.62
N PHE A 148 -12.32 14.39 0.67
CA PHE A 148 -13.12 13.73 -0.38
C PHE A 148 -12.65 12.30 -0.72
N GLY A 149 -12.27 11.50 0.29
CA GLY A 149 -11.78 10.13 0.10
C GLY A 149 -10.34 10.03 -0.42
N ARG A 150 -9.57 11.12 -0.40
CA ARG A 150 -8.16 11.12 -0.79
C ARG A 150 -7.25 11.19 0.41
N TYR A 151 -6.13 10.45 0.31
CA TYR A 151 -5.12 10.36 1.35
C TYR A 151 -3.72 10.37 0.74
N THR A 152 -2.77 11.01 1.43
CA THR A 152 -1.35 10.74 1.22
C THR A 152 -0.96 9.59 2.12
N LEU A 153 -0.62 8.45 1.51
CA LEU A 153 -0.18 7.25 2.21
C LEU A 153 1.35 7.18 2.19
N THR A 154 1.93 6.96 3.37
CA THR A 154 3.37 6.75 3.53
C THR A 154 3.59 5.58 4.48
N TYR A 155 4.46 4.65 4.10
CA TYR A 155 4.89 3.53 4.93
C TYR A 155 6.32 3.14 4.61
N GLU A 156 6.94 2.38 5.49
CA GLU A 156 8.30 1.86 5.34
C GLU A 156 8.23 0.36 5.07
N LEU A 157 8.99 -0.09 4.07
CA LEU A 157 9.26 -1.49 3.81
C LEU A 157 10.67 -1.81 4.29
N GLN A 158 10.81 -2.85 5.08
CA GLN A 158 12.08 -3.37 5.53
C GLN A 158 12.33 -4.74 4.91
N ASP A 159 13.43 -4.86 4.17
CA ASP A 159 13.92 -6.13 3.63
C ASP A 159 14.52 -6.98 4.75
N TRP A 160 14.09 -8.24 4.85
CA TRP A 160 14.52 -9.16 5.91
C TRP A 160 15.97 -9.61 5.78
N LEU A 161 16.48 -9.72 4.54
CA LEU A 161 17.84 -10.21 4.30
C LEU A 161 18.87 -9.14 4.60
N THR A 162 18.63 -7.93 4.14
CA THR A 162 19.60 -6.82 4.23
C THR A 162 19.35 -5.91 5.43
N GLY A 163 18.12 -5.89 5.96
CA GLY A 163 17.68 -4.92 6.97
C GLY A 163 17.49 -3.51 6.41
N GLU A 164 17.69 -3.31 5.11
CA GLU A 164 17.47 -2.02 4.47
C GLU A 164 16.01 -1.62 4.56
N THR A 165 15.78 -0.34 4.80
CA THR A 165 14.43 0.23 4.89
C THR A 165 14.21 1.20 3.74
N GLU A 166 13.11 1.03 3.03
CA GLU A 166 12.68 1.94 1.98
C GLU A 166 11.37 2.63 2.33
N GLN A 167 11.31 3.95 2.17
CA GLN A 167 10.08 4.71 2.37
C GLN A 167 9.26 4.75 1.08
N ILE A 168 8.03 4.26 1.16
CA ILE A 168 7.06 4.28 0.09
C ILE A 168 6.08 5.42 0.36
N THR A 169 5.86 6.27 -0.63
CA THR A 169 4.87 7.35 -0.55
C THR A 169 4.03 7.41 -1.82
N GLY A 170 2.76 7.73 -1.68
CA GLY A 170 1.85 7.87 -2.81
C GLY A 170 0.53 8.48 -2.42
N THR A 171 -0.39 8.57 -3.39
CA THR A 171 -1.75 9.05 -3.19
C THR A 171 -2.73 7.90 -3.30
N LEU A 172 -3.59 7.77 -2.31
CA LEU A 172 -4.74 6.85 -2.30
C LEU A 172 -6.01 7.65 -2.56
N ASP A 173 -6.70 7.36 -3.66
CA ASP A 173 -8.06 7.85 -3.95
C ASP A 173 -9.04 6.71 -3.65
N ALA A 174 -9.51 6.64 -2.41
CA ALA A 174 -10.40 5.57 -1.92
C ALA A 174 -11.76 5.52 -2.63
N SER A 175 -12.08 6.49 -3.48
CA SER A 175 -13.30 6.50 -4.30
C SER A 175 -13.17 5.73 -5.60
N LYS A 176 -12.03 5.11 -5.86
CA LYS A 176 -11.71 4.40 -7.09
C LYS A 176 -11.10 3.04 -6.81
N ASP A 177 -11.50 2.07 -7.61
CA ASP A 177 -10.81 0.80 -7.68
C ASP A 177 -9.40 1.04 -8.21
N GLY A 178 -8.40 0.49 -7.52
CA GLY A 178 -7.01 0.76 -7.84
C GLY A 178 -6.60 2.21 -7.66
N GLY A 179 -7.20 2.91 -6.70
CA GLY A 179 -6.93 4.31 -6.43
C GLY A 179 -5.56 4.60 -5.80
N TRP A 180 -4.79 3.58 -5.46
CA TRP A 180 -3.43 3.71 -4.97
C TRP A 180 -2.45 4.00 -6.12
N VAL A 181 -1.77 5.13 -6.04
CA VAL A 181 -0.73 5.52 -6.99
C VAL A 181 0.54 5.87 -6.22
N ARG A 182 1.54 5.01 -6.34
CA ARG A 182 2.87 5.23 -5.77
C ARG A 182 3.55 6.41 -6.45
N SER A 183 4.13 7.32 -5.67
CA SER A 183 4.89 8.47 -6.16
C SER A 183 6.40 8.38 -5.88
N SER A 184 6.80 7.60 -4.88
CA SER A 184 8.20 7.34 -4.55
C SER A 184 8.39 5.91 -4.06
N GLY A 185 9.62 5.44 -4.09
CA GLY A 185 10.03 4.08 -3.76
C GLY A 185 10.42 3.30 -5.01
N SER A 186 11.30 2.32 -4.86
CA SER A 186 11.69 1.44 -5.96
C SER A 186 10.47 0.60 -6.39
N ASN A 187 10.45 0.26 -7.68
CA ASN A 187 9.57 -0.81 -8.13
C ASN A 187 10.16 -2.14 -7.60
N TYR A 188 9.82 -2.50 -6.37
CA TYR A 188 9.87 -3.91 -6.03
C TYR A 188 8.91 -4.60 -7.00
N ALA A 189 9.46 -5.19 -8.04
CA ALA A 189 8.75 -6.27 -8.67
C ALA A 189 8.52 -7.25 -7.53
N LEU A 190 7.27 -7.45 -7.12
CA LEU A 190 6.86 -8.66 -6.42
C LEU A 190 7.65 -9.75 -7.10
N VAL A 191 8.60 -10.37 -6.38
CA VAL A 191 9.44 -11.42 -6.98
C VAL A 191 8.45 -12.47 -7.38
N THR A 192 8.15 -12.47 -8.66
CA THR A 192 7.10 -13.30 -9.18
C THR A 192 7.52 -14.73 -8.99
N ILE A 193 6.66 -15.53 -8.43
CA ILE A 193 6.78 -16.98 -8.29
C ILE A 193 7.05 -17.67 -9.66
N ASP A 194 7.07 -16.97 -10.76
CA ASP A 194 7.61 -17.44 -12.05
C ASP A 194 8.97 -18.11 -11.89
N SER A 195 9.76 -17.71 -10.90
CA SER A 195 10.99 -18.40 -10.52
C SER A 195 10.74 -19.74 -9.85
N MET A 196 9.60 -19.95 -9.16
CA MET A 196 9.24 -21.23 -8.56
C MET A 196 8.57 -22.17 -9.57
N SER A 197 7.94 -21.65 -10.60
CA SER A 197 7.13 -22.43 -11.55
C SER A 197 7.93 -23.33 -12.50
N GLY A 198 9.24 -23.29 -12.45
CA GLY A 198 10.11 -24.09 -13.34
C GLY A 198 10.02 -23.70 -14.82
N ALA A 199 9.34 -22.62 -15.18
CA ALA A 199 9.29 -22.11 -16.54
C ALA A 199 10.64 -21.54 -16.99
N SER A 200 11.54 -21.27 -16.04
CA SER A 200 12.86 -20.67 -16.26
C SER A 200 14.02 -21.66 -16.00
N ARG A 201 13.81 -22.94 -16.28
CA ARG A 201 14.82 -24.01 -16.03
C ARG A 201 16.15 -23.87 -16.80
N GLU A 202 16.30 -22.88 -17.64
CA GLU A 202 17.47 -22.76 -18.52
C GLU A 202 18.46 -21.64 -18.13
N THR A 203 18.20 -20.91 -17.04
CA THR A 203 19.13 -19.87 -16.57
C THR A 203 20.06 -20.38 -15.48
N SER A 204 21.25 -19.80 -15.37
CA SER A 204 22.25 -20.16 -14.33
C SER A 204 21.76 -19.92 -12.90
N SER A 205 20.59 -19.27 -12.71
CA SER A 205 19.99 -18.97 -11.43
C SER A 205 18.84 -19.90 -11.02
N THR A 206 18.48 -20.91 -11.85
CA THR A 206 17.34 -21.82 -11.59
C THR A 206 17.66 -23.29 -11.81
N GLY A 207 17.00 -24.17 -11.04
CA GLY A 207 17.11 -25.63 -11.18
C GLY A 207 18.52 -26.19 -10.99
N GLN A 208 18.90 -27.21 -11.79
CA GLN A 208 20.23 -27.83 -11.71
C GLN A 208 21.38 -26.83 -11.91
N PRO A 209 21.33 -25.88 -12.86
CA PRO A 209 22.35 -24.83 -12.97
C PRO A 209 22.51 -23.99 -11.72
N ALA A 210 21.41 -23.72 -10.99
CA ALA A 210 21.48 -22.99 -9.71
C ALA A 210 22.14 -23.84 -8.62
N ALA A 211 21.80 -25.12 -8.53
CA ALA A 211 22.45 -26.04 -7.59
C ALA A 211 23.95 -26.21 -7.88
N ASP A 212 24.34 -26.30 -9.14
CA ASP A 212 25.74 -26.36 -9.55
C ASP A 212 26.50 -25.07 -9.18
N TYR A 213 25.84 -23.90 -9.40
CA TYR A 213 26.40 -22.60 -9.01
C TYR A 213 26.55 -22.47 -7.47
N LEU A 214 25.58 -22.92 -6.72
CA LEU A 214 25.66 -22.93 -5.24
C LEU A 214 26.81 -23.77 -4.73
N ALA A 215 27.10 -24.90 -5.39
CA ALA A 215 28.24 -25.78 -5.06
C ALA A 215 29.59 -25.14 -5.32
N GLU A 216 29.67 -24.16 -6.23
CA GLU A 216 30.90 -23.40 -6.55
C GLU A 216 31.12 -22.19 -5.63
N LEU A 217 30.08 -21.75 -4.89
CA LEU A 217 30.17 -20.61 -4.00
C LEU A 217 31.07 -20.92 -2.77
N PRO A 218 31.72 -19.89 -2.19
CA PRO A 218 32.33 -20.03 -0.87
C PRO A 218 31.33 -20.57 0.15
N ALA A 219 31.76 -21.49 1.02
CA ALA A 219 30.85 -22.11 2.01
C ALA A 219 30.19 -21.13 2.97
N THR A 220 30.73 -19.92 3.11
CA THR A 220 30.14 -18.83 3.93
C THR A 220 29.15 -17.97 3.17
N SER A 221 28.98 -18.18 1.86
CA SER A 221 28.03 -17.40 1.08
C SER A 221 26.61 -17.62 1.62
N TYR A 222 25.93 -16.53 1.95
CA TYR A 222 24.58 -16.54 2.48
C TYR A 222 23.59 -16.20 1.37
N VAL A 223 22.62 -17.07 1.14
CA VAL A 223 21.79 -17.09 -0.04
C VAL A 223 20.33 -16.99 0.33
N ALA A 224 19.61 -16.07 -0.32
CA ALA A 224 18.16 -16.10 -0.40
C ALA A 224 17.77 -16.90 -1.64
N ALA A 225 17.02 -17.97 -1.48
CA ALA A 225 16.57 -18.82 -2.56
C ALA A 225 15.10 -19.20 -2.42
N TRP A 226 14.42 -19.19 -3.55
CA TRP A 226 13.13 -19.81 -3.70
C TRP A 226 13.33 -21.30 -3.91
N VAL A 227 12.63 -22.11 -3.11
CA VAL A 227 12.66 -23.56 -3.24
C VAL A 227 11.27 -24.08 -3.55
N HIS A 228 11.19 -25.07 -4.41
CA HIS A 228 9.96 -25.77 -4.75
C HIS A 228 10.02 -27.20 -4.18
N PHE A 229 8.93 -27.66 -3.58
CA PHE A 229 8.84 -28.99 -3.02
C PHE A 229 8.42 -30.01 -4.09
N PRO A 230 8.92 -31.28 -4.04
CA PRO A 230 8.55 -32.32 -5.00
C PRO A 230 7.05 -32.66 -5.01
N ARG A 231 6.39 -32.38 -3.92
CA ARG A 231 4.94 -32.41 -3.73
C ARG A 231 4.52 -31.34 -2.78
N ASP A 232 3.25 -30.97 -2.83
CA ASP A 232 2.70 -30.05 -1.85
C ASP A 232 2.78 -30.64 -0.44
N LEU A 233 3.12 -29.81 0.53
CA LEU A 233 3.25 -30.19 1.93
C LEU A 233 2.08 -29.62 2.74
N SER A 234 1.61 -30.37 3.73
CA SER A 234 0.75 -29.80 4.76
C SER A 234 1.55 -28.89 5.69
N PRO A 235 0.91 -28.02 6.49
CA PRO A 235 1.61 -27.21 7.49
C PRO A 235 2.43 -28.05 8.49
N GLU A 236 1.95 -29.23 8.87
CA GLU A 236 2.68 -30.16 9.74
C GLU A 236 3.92 -30.74 9.05
N GLU A 237 3.82 -31.08 7.77
CA GLU A 237 4.96 -31.58 6.99
C GLU A 237 5.99 -30.51 6.75
N LEU A 238 5.53 -29.26 6.50
CA LEU A 238 6.41 -28.10 6.39
C LEU A 238 7.16 -27.84 7.70
N PHE A 239 6.46 -27.87 8.83
CA PHE A 239 7.07 -27.74 10.14
C PHE A 239 8.10 -28.85 10.41
N ALA A 240 7.76 -30.10 10.08
CA ALA A 240 8.69 -31.22 10.22
C ALA A 240 9.91 -31.11 9.30
N LEU A 241 9.76 -30.48 8.14
CA LEU A 241 10.88 -30.17 7.23
C LEU A 241 11.76 -29.08 7.84
N GLU A 242 11.15 -28.00 8.36
CA GLU A 242 11.87 -26.93 9.03
C GLU A 242 12.68 -27.44 10.22
N GLU A 243 12.11 -28.29 11.05
CA GLU A 243 12.80 -28.90 12.21
C GLU A 243 14.03 -29.69 11.81
N ARG A 244 14.08 -30.29 10.62
CA ARG A 244 15.28 -30.99 10.13
C ARG A 244 16.44 -30.06 9.84
N TYR A 245 16.18 -28.77 9.57
CA TYR A 245 17.19 -27.76 9.25
C TYR A 245 17.43 -26.75 10.38
N ASN A 246 16.54 -26.66 11.37
CA ASN A 246 16.53 -25.67 12.43
C ASN A 246 17.80 -25.67 13.31
N TRP A 247 18.53 -26.79 13.37
CA TRP A 247 19.80 -26.89 14.10
C TRP A 247 20.97 -26.21 13.38
N LYS A 248 20.79 -25.83 12.12
CA LYS A 248 21.81 -25.13 11.32
C LYS A 248 21.73 -23.64 11.54
N GLU A 249 22.78 -23.09 12.08
CA GLU A 249 22.86 -21.67 12.36
C GLU A 249 22.74 -20.86 11.05
N GLY A 250 21.79 -19.92 11.01
CA GLY A 250 21.53 -19.10 9.83
C GLY A 250 20.62 -19.75 8.78
N PHE A 251 20.13 -20.98 8.99
CA PHE A 251 19.10 -21.56 8.12
C PHE A 251 17.71 -21.07 8.55
N THR A 252 16.98 -20.48 7.63
CA THR A 252 15.66 -19.91 7.94
C THR A 252 14.68 -20.12 6.79
N PHE A 253 13.55 -20.75 7.07
CA PHE A 253 12.36 -20.65 6.23
C PHE A 253 11.66 -19.34 6.56
N LEU A 254 11.59 -18.44 5.60
CA LEU A 254 11.05 -17.10 5.84
C LEU A 254 9.58 -16.99 5.46
N TRP A 255 9.22 -17.55 4.30
CA TRP A 255 7.89 -17.46 3.76
C TRP A 255 7.50 -18.75 3.04
N ALA A 256 6.27 -19.18 3.21
CA ALA A 256 5.73 -20.38 2.60
C ALA A 256 4.70 -20.02 1.53
N GLY A 257 4.89 -20.52 0.31
CA GLY A 257 3.97 -20.35 -0.81
C GLY A 257 2.88 -21.41 -0.79
N VAL A 258 1.61 -20.97 -0.81
CA VAL A 258 0.43 -21.82 -0.74
C VAL A 258 -0.25 -21.85 -2.12
N ARG A 259 -0.73 -23.03 -2.50
CA ARG A 259 -1.54 -23.20 -3.69
C ARG A 259 -2.89 -22.52 -3.51
N SER A 260 -3.26 -21.67 -4.46
CA SER A 260 -4.46 -20.84 -4.41
C SER A 260 -5.47 -21.13 -5.53
N ASP A 261 -5.13 -22.05 -6.44
CA ASP A 261 -5.97 -22.47 -7.56
C ASP A 261 -5.59 -23.88 -8.04
N GLU A 262 -6.34 -24.41 -9.01
CA GLU A 262 -6.06 -25.72 -9.62
C GLU A 262 -4.85 -25.72 -10.58
N GLU A 263 -4.36 -24.55 -10.98
CA GLU A 263 -3.23 -24.45 -11.88
C GLU A 263 -1.93 -24.92 -11.19
N ARG A 264 -1.00 -25.45 -11.96
CA ARG A 264 0.27 -25.95 -11.42
C ARG A 264 1.15 -24.82 -10.86
N LEU A 265 0.92 -23.61 -11.31
CA LEU A 265 1.57 -22.43 -10.82
C LEU A 265 0.80 -21.93 -9.61
N PRO A 266 1.39 -21.96 -8.39
CA PRO A 266 0.71 -21.38 -7.25
C PRO A 266 0.45 -19.91 -7.51
N GLY A 267 -0.76 -19.46 -7.20
CA GLY A 267 -1.02 -18.04 -7.05
C GLY A 267 -0.02 -17.42 -6.08
N PHE A 268 0.11 -16.10 -6.13
CA PHE A 268 1.09 -15.34 -5.33
C PHE A 268 0.67 -15.19 -3.87
N VAL A 269 0.15 -16.21 -3.25
CA VAL A 269 -0.35 -16.17 -1.87
C VAL A 269 0.45 -17.15 -1.01
N GLY A 270 0.75 -16.71 0.21
CA GLY A 270 1.44 -17.52 1.18
C GLY A 270 1.45 -16.84 2.54
N PHE A 271 2.41 -17.16 3.38
CA PHE A 271 2.51 -16.56 4.70
C PHE A 271 3.96 -16.51 5.17
N THR A 272 4.26 -15.52 6.01
CA THR A 272 5.56 -15.42 6.68
C THR A 272 5.65 -16.51 7.75
N MET A 273 6.78 -17.23 7.79
CA MET A 273 7.06 -18.24 8.80
C MET A 273 7.83 -17.68 10.02
N ARG A 274 8.20 -16.40 9.96
CA ARG A 274 8.90 -15.66 11.01
C ARG A 274 8.20 -14.34 11.27
N GLY A 275 8.02 -13.99 12.53
CA GLY A 275 7.49 -12.69 12.92
C GLY A 275 8.60 -11.66 12.97
N ALA A 276 8.41 -10.48 12.40
CA ALA A 276 9.26 -9.35 12.75
C ALA A 276 9.09 -9.02 14.23
N PRO A 277 10.16 -8.70 14.97
CA PRO A 277 10.06 -8.36 16.39
C PRO A 277 9.19 -7.11 16.64
N ILE A 278 8.86 -6.36 15.61
CA ILE A 278 8.13 -5.09 15.68
C ILE A 278 6.61 -5.28 15.42
N ASN A 279 6.20 -6.38 14.81
CA ASN A 279 4.78 -6.59 14.43
C ASN A 279 4.01 -7.33 15.55
N SER A 280 3.82 -6.64 16.67
CA SER A 280 2.80 -7.02 17.67
C SER A 280 1.38 -6.60 17.26
N ILE A 281 1.21 -6.18 16.02
CA ILE A 281 -0.06 -5.68 15.48
C ILE A 281 -0.96 -6.87 15.16
N ALA A 282 -2.13 -6.91 15.78
CA ALA A 282 -3.15 -7.89 15.46
C ALA A 282 -4.53 -7.24 15.55
N PRO A 283 -5.46 -7.62 14.66
CA PRO A 283 -6.88 -7.38 14.91
C PRO A 283 -7.34 -8.24 16.10
N SER A 284 -8.65 -8.19 16.46
CA SER A 284 -9.21 -9.01 17.54
C SER A 284 -8.63 -10.45 17.56
N GLY A 285 -7.99 -10.83 18.65
CA GLY A 285 -7.38 -12.15 18.79
C GLY A 285 -8.41 -13.30 18.89
N GLU A 286 -9.67 -12.97 19.14
CA GLU A 286 -10.77 -13.93 19.12
C GLU A 286 -11.16 -14.31 17.69
N ASP A 287 -11.24 -13.31 16.79
CA ASP A 287 -11.65 -13.52 15.41
C ASP A 287 -10.48 -13.99 14.51
N TYR A 288 -9.27 -13.52 14.82
CA TYR A 288 -8.06 -13.78 14.02
C TYR A 288 -6.90 -14.27 14.90
N PRO A 289 -7.00 -15.50 15.45
CA PRO A 289 -5.95 -16.05 16.30
C PRO A 289 -4.65 -16.21 15.52
N MET A 290 -3.52 -15.88 16.14
CA MET A 290 -2.20 -15.97 15.49
C MET A 290 -2.03 -15.09 14.23
N PHE A 291 -2.79 -14.00 14.11
CA PHE A 291 -2.57 -13.02 13.04
C PHE A 291 -1.11 -12.52 13.00
N SER A 292 -0.48 -12.42 14.17
CA SER A 292 0.95 -12.13 14.32
C SER A 292 1.66 -13.22 15.12
N PHE A 293 2.84 -13.65 14.67
CA PHE A 293 3.70 -14.58 15.44
C PHE A 293 4.12 -14.07 16.82
N TYR A 294 4.05 -12.77 17.06
CA TYR A 294 4.29 -12.21 18.39
C TYR A 294 3.29 -12.76 19.43
N GLN A 295 2.05 -13.03 19.04
CA GLN A 295 1.05 -13.67 19.90
C GLN A 295 1.53 -15.06 20.38
N MET A 296 2.13 -15.82 19.47
CA MET A 296 2.71 -17.13 19.80
C MET A 296 3.76 -17.07 20.93
N TYR A 297 4.68 -16.14 20.84
CA TYR A 297 5.74 -15.97 21.85
C TYR A 297 5.18 -15.54 23.21
N ARG A 298 4.16 -14.70 23.22
CA ARG A 298 3.52 -14.23 24.47
C ARG A 298 2.72 -15.32 25.18
N GLU A 299 2.03 -16.16 24.45
CA GLU A 299 1.23 -17.26 25.01
C GLU A 299 2.09 -18.47 25.44
N GLY A 300 3.40 -18.41 25.16
CA GLY A 300 4.32 -19.51 25.43
C GLY A 300 4.03 -20.74 24.58
N SER A 301 3.36 -20.56 23.46
CA SER A 301 3.07 -21.61 22.50
C SER A 301 4.35 -22.11 21.85
N VAL A 302 4.43 -23.41 21.61
CA VAL A 302 5.57 -24.01 20.89
C VAL A 302 5.22 -23.97 19.40
N PRO A 303 6.15 -23.57 18.51
CA PRO A 303 5.95 -23.65 17.08
C PRO A 303 5.44 -25.04 16.66
N SER A 304 4.49 -25.07 15.75
CA SER A 304 3.90 -26.31 15.21
C SER A 304 3.21 -26.04 13.88
N GLY A 305 2.95 -27.07 13.10
CA GLY A 305 2.18 -26.95 11.87
C GLY A 305 0.78 -26.35 12.10
N GLN A 306 0.14 -26.68 13.22
CA GLN A 306 -1.15 -26.08 13.58
C GLN A 306 -1.08 -24.56 13.77
N LEU A 307 0.03 -24.03 14.29
CA LEU A 307 0.21 -22.57 14.42
C LEU A 307 0.42 -21.91 13.05
N TYR A 308 1.12 -22.57 12.14
CA TYR A 308 1.24 -22.09 10.77
C TYR A 308 -0.11 -22.06 10.04
N GLU A 309 -0.91 -23.11 10.21
CA GLU A 309 -2.28 -23.16 9.70
C GLU A 309 -3.13 -22.00 10.25
N GLN A 310 -3.16 -21.81 11.57
CA GLN A 310 -3.91 -20.73 12.22
C GLN A 310 -3.43 -19.36 11.75
N HIS A 311 -2.12 -19.16 11.64
CA HIS A 311 -1.55 -17.90 11.17
C HIS A 311 -1.99 -17.57 9.75
N PHE A 312 -1.84 -18.51 8.83
CA PHE A 312 -2.23 -18.31 7.45
C PHE A 312 -3.72 -18.07 7.30
N LEU A 313 -4.57 -18.87 7.92
CA LEU A 313 -6.03 -18.71 7.86
C LEU A 313 -6.48 -17.39 8.47
N SER A 314 -5.86 -16.91 9.54
CA SER A 314 -6.18 -15.62 10.15
C SER A 314 -5.85 -14.46 9.21
N LEU A 315 -4.66 -14.48 8.59
CA LEU A 315 -4.28 -13.47 7.61
C LEU A 315 -5.22 -13.47 6.39
N LEU A 316 -5.50 -14.66 5.86
CA LEU A 316 -6.32 -14.84 4.67
C LEU A 316 -7.78 -14.46 4.92
N SER A 317 -8.37 -14.92 6.05
CA SER A 317 -9.75 -14.56 6.43
C SER A 317 -9.89 -13.06 6.69
N PHE A 318 -8.88 -12.44 7.32
CA PHE A 318 -8.87 -10.99 7.48
C PHE A 318 -8.84 -10.29 6.13
N ALA A 319 -7.92 -10.64 5.23
CA ALA A 319 -7.81 -10.04 3.91
C ALA A 319 -9.09 -10.25 3.08
N ALA A 320 -9.66 -11.45 3.07
CA ALA A 320 -10.93 -11.77 2.38
C ALA A 320 -12.12 -10.93 2.89
N GLY A 321 -12.11 -10.55 4.18
CA GLY A 321 -13.12 -9.67 4.76
C GLY A 321 -12.92 -8.17 4.46
N ARG A 322 -11.84 -7.79 3.75
CA ARG A 322 -11.44 -6.38 3.53
C ARG A 322 -11.59 -5.96 2.07
N GLN A 323 -12.72 -6.30 1.43
CA GLN A 323 -12.97 -6.01 0.01
C GLN A 323 -12.76 -4.53 -0.36
N GLU A 324 -13.19 -3.59 0.49
CA GLU A 324 -13.00 -2.16 0.21
C GLU A 324 -11.52 -1.75 0.19
N ALA A 325 -10.68 -2.39 1.00
CA ALA A 325 -9.23 -2.17 1.00
C ALA A 325 -8.57 -2.81 -0.23
N GLU A 326 -9.01 -4.02 -0.59
CA GLU A 326 -8.57 -4.73 -1.80
C GLU A 326 -8.84 -3.89 -3.04
N ASP A 327 -10.06 -3.38 -3.19
CA ASP A 327 -10.46 -2.54 -4.32
C ASP A 327 -9.64 -1.24 -4.36
N ALA A 328 -9.54 -0.53 -3.23
CA ALA A 328 -8.85 0.76 -3.16
C ALA A 328 -7.34 0.66 -3.39
N LEU A 329 -6.70 -0.36 -2.85
CA LEU A 329 -5.25 -0.57 -2.90
C LEU A 329 -4.79 -1.38 -4.12
N ALA A 330 -5.72 -1.94 -4.90
CA ALA A 330 -5.44 -2.81 -6.05
C ALA A 330 -4.49 -3.95 -5.70
N TRP A 331 -4.86 -4.77 -4.73
CA TRP A 331 -4.01 -5.88 -4.28
C TRP A 331 -3.71 -6.91 -5.38
N GLY A 332 -4.55 -6.92 -6.43
CA GLY A 332 -4.34 -7.78 -7.61
C GLY A 332 -4.58 -9.26 -7.36
N GLN A 333 -5.12 -9.62 -6.18
CA GLN A 333 -5.44 -10.97 -5.76
C GLN A 333 -6.84 -10.98 -5.13
N ASP A 334 -7.70 -11.87 -5.57
CA ASP A 334 -9.01 -12.12 -4.95
C ASP A 334 -8.82 -13.08 -3.76
N PHE A 335 -8.68 -12.51 -2.57
CA PHE A 335 -8.46 -13.29 -1.34
C PHE A 335 -9.69 -14.11 -0.93
N SER A 336 -10.90 -13.70 -1.32
CA SER A 336 -12.12 -14.50 -1.07
C SER A 336 -12.09 -15.80 -1.88
N ALA A 337 -11.69 -15.74 -3.16
CA ALA A 337 -11.55 -16.93 -3.98
C ALA A 337 -10.43 -17.86 -3.49
N VAL A 338 -9.33 -17.28 -2.99
CA VAL A 338 -8.24 -18.05 -2.36
C VAL A 338 -8.72 -18.74 -1.09
N LEU A 339 -9.49 -18.06 -0.25
CA LEU A 339 -10.05 -18.63 0.98
C LEU A 339 -10.97 -19.80 0.67
N ASP A 340 -11.89 -19.64 -0.30
CA ASP A 340 -12.80 -20.70 -0.76
C ASP A 340 -11.99 -21.92 -1.24
N TYR A 341 -10.93 -21.71 -2.03
CA TYR A 341 -10.07 -22.79 -2.50
C TYR A 341 -9.38 -23.53 -1.36
N VAL A 342 -8.83 -22.81 -0.40
CA VAL A 342 -8.12 -23.37 0.75
C VAL A 342 -9.08 -24.13 1.69
N GLU A 343 -10.31 -23.63 1.89
CA GLU A 343 -11.33 -24.31 2.66
C GLU A 343 -11.76 -25.65 2.02
N GLU A 344 -11.80 -25.72 0.68
CA GLU A 344 -12.16 -26.94 -0.04
C GLU A 344 -11.01 -27.96 -0.09
N HIS A 345 -9.75 -27.52 -0.29
CA HIS A 345 -8.62 -28.38 -0.59
C HIS A 345 -7.61 -28.54 0.57
N GLY A 346 -7.75 -27.71 1.61
CA GLY A 346 -6.76 -27.59 2.68
C GLY A 346 -5.55 -26.73 2.26
N ILE A 347 -4.68 -26.45 3.21
CA ILE A 347 -3.46 -25.69 2.97
C ILE A 347 -2.42 -26.62 2.32
N GLN A 348 -2.04 -26.30 1.09
CA GLN A 348 -1.07 -27.02 0.28
C GLN A 348 0.13 -26.13 0.00
N VAL A 349 1.23 -26.35 0.71
CA VAL A 349 2.47 -25.57 0.58
C VAL A 349 3.31 -26.14 -0.54
N CYS A 350 3.51 -25.39 -1.61
CA CYS A 350 4.23 -25.83 -2.81
C CYS A 350 5.71 -25.45 -2.81
N GLY A 351 6.13 -24.51 -1.97
CA GLY A 351 7.52 -24.08 -1.89
C GLY A 351 7.71 -23.00 -0.82
N ALA A 352 8.93 -22.50 -0.71
CA ALA A 352 9.29 -21.52 0.31
C ALA A 352 10.39 -20.55 -0.15
N LEU A 353 10.45 -19.38 0.47
CA LEU A 353 11.64 -18.54 0.49
C LEU A 353 12.53 -18.97 1.66
N VAL A 354 13.75 -19.34 1.37
CA VAL A 354 14.72 -19.85 2.35
C VAL A 354 15.96 -18.98 2.35
N TYR A 355 16.48 -18.68 3.53
CA TYR A 355 17.77 -18.07 3.75
C TYR A 355 18.70 -19.10 4.39
N ALA A 356 19.84 -19.36 3.74
CA ALA A 356 20.80 -20.34 4.24
C ALA A 356 22.20 -20.10 3.70
N GLU A 357 23.20 -20.73 4.30
CA GLU A 357 24.51 -20.83 3.67
C GLU A 357 24.45 -21.77 2.45
N ALA A 358 25.24 -21.48 1.41
CA ALA A 358 25.18 -22.19 0.14
C ALA A 358 25.30 -23.73 0.27
N PRO A 359 26.18 -24.30 1.13
CA PRO A 359 26.25 -25.75 1.33
C PRO A 359 24.98 -26.39 1.87
N ASP A 360 24.20 -25.63 2.64
CA ASP A 360 22.95 -26.12 3.23
C ASP A 360 21.84 -26.24 2.19
N LEU A 361 21.78 -25.29 1.24
CA LEU A 361 20.88 -25.38 0.08
C LEU A 361 21.28 -26.52 -0.87
N VAL A 362 22.58 -26.72 -1.09
CA VAL A 362 23.10 -27.88 -1.85
C VAL A 362 22.66 -29.19 -1.18
N GLN A 363 22.81 -29.29 0.14
CA GLN A 363 22.35 -30.46 0.88
C GLN A 363 20.84 -30.69 0.75
N MET A 364 20.05 -29.61 0.79
CA MET A 364 18.60 -29.70 0.63
C MET A 364 18.21 -30.19 -0.77
N TRP A 365 18.96 -29.76 -1.78
CA TRP A 365 18.80 -30.23 -3.16
C TRP A 365 19.19 -31.71 -3.29
N GLU A 366 20.36 -32.11 -2.81
CA GLU A 366 20.88 -33.47 -2.90
C GLU A 366 20.04 -34.51 -2.11
N SER A 367 19.43 -34.08 -1.00
CA SER A 367 18.53 -34.95 -0.23
C SER A 367 17.18 -35.20 -0.92
N GLY A 368 16.85 -34.44 -1.95
CA GLY A 368 15.57 -34.49 -2.64
C GLY A 368 14.40 -33.87 -1.84
N ASP A 369 14.71 -33.05 -0.85
CA ASP A 369 13.71 -32.30 -0.11
C ASP A 369 13.08 -31.21 -0.98
N ILE A 370 13.81 -30.79 -2.02
CA ILE A 370 13.34 -29.85 -3.04
C ILE A 370 13.63 -30.39 -4.45
N ASP A 371 12.80 -30.05 -5.42
CA ASP A 371 12.96 -30.38 -6.83
C ASP A 371 13.13 -29.13 -7.72
N GLY A 372 13.00 -27.94 -7.14
CA GLY A 372 13.23 -26.65 -7.76
C GLY A 372 13.98 -25.71 -6.83
N ILE A 373 14.90 -24.93 -7.41
CA ILE A 373 15.62 -23.87 -6.69
C ILE A 373 15.85 -22.68 -7.63
N SER A 374 15.63 -21.48 -7.12
CA SER A 374 15.90 -20.23 -7.83
C SER A 374 16.57 -19.25 -6.86
N ILE A 375 17.76 -18.81 -7.24
CA ILE A 375 18.58 -17.92 -6.42
C ILE A 375 18.06 -16.48 -6.59
N ALA A 376 17.62 -15.87 -5.49
CA ALA A 376 17.18 -14.48 -5.45
C ALA A 376 18.36 -13.53 -5.18
N THR A 377 19.17 -13.83 -4.15
CA THR A 377 20.28 -12.97 -3.73
C THR A 377 21.39 -13.80 -3.10
N VAL A 378 22.64 -13.37 -3.30
CA VAL A 378 23.83 -13.98 -2.68
C VAL A 378 24.61 -12.90 -1.95
N LEU A 379 24.83 -13.09 -0.66
CA LEU A 379 25.68 -12.26 0.18
C LEU A 379 26.99 -12.99 0.49
N PRO A 380 28.10 -12.26 0.74
CA PRO A 380 29.39 -12.89 1.05
C PRO A 380 29.37 -13.77 2.32
N SER A 381 28.50 -13.44 3.27
CA SER A 381 28.26 -14.22 4.49
C SER A 381 26.97 -13.77 5.17
N ARG A 382 26.45 -14.59 6.09
CA ARG A 382 25.30 -14.20 6.95
C ARG A 382 25.54 -12.94 7.77
N TYR A 383 26.80 -12.63 8.10
CA TYR A 383 27.16 -11.41 8.83
C TYR A 383 27.18 -10.16 7.94
N SER A 384 27.08 -10.33 6.62
CA SER A 384 26.91 -9.22 5.69
C SER A 384 25.44 -8.78 5.56
N ALA A 385 24.50 -9.59 6.02
CA ALA A 385 23.14 -9.21 6.21
C ALA A 385 23.06 -8.23 7.40
N GLU A 386 22.66 -6.98 7.20
CA GLU A 386 22.49 -6.00 8.29
C GLU A 386 21.44 -6.46 9.32
N GLY A 387 20.55 -7.35 8.92
CA GLY A 387 19.63 -8.09 9.78
C GLY A 387 20.26 -9.21 10.61
N GLY A 388 21.57 -9.45 10.51
CA GLY A 388 22.31 -10.50 11.26
C GLY A 388 22.30 -10.38 12.79
N GLN A 389 21.50 -9.49 13.36
CA GLN A 389 21.19 -9.46 14.78
C GLN A 389 20.08 -10.45 15.19
N TYR A 390 19.58 -11.25 14.27
CA TYR A 390 18.61 -12.31 14.59
C TYR A 390 19.33 -13.60 15.00
N SER A 391 20.16 -13.52 16.01
CA SER A 391 20.50 -14.68 16.87
C SER A 391 19.34 -14.85 17.84
N TRP A 392 18.48 -15.75 17.55
CA TRP A 392 17.45 -16.25 18.46
C TRP A 392 18.04 -17.28 19.42
#